data_0bdb5e8ba67cd6f84dd84d25e3ada2b8
#
_entry.id   0bdb5e8ba67cd6f84dd84d25e3ada2b8
#
_cell.length_a   1.000
_cell.length_b   1.000
_cell.length_c   1.000
_cell.angle_alpha   90.00
_cell.angle_beta   90.00
_cell.angle_gamma   90.00
#
_symmetry.space_group_name_H-M   'P 1'
#
loop_
_entity.id
_entity.type
_entity.pdbx_description
1 polymer ?
#
loop_
_entity_poly.entity_id
_entity_poly.type
_entity_poly.pdbx_seq_one_letter_code
_entity_poly.pdbx_strand_id
1 'polypeptide(L)'
;MLDEKQIRELVAEHGSTVNEGRPIQQLIDDGELPRLSGATVLEGKVSDSVFAEGLVTAAGVPLRLMFRNNRISTHDVNRGAIPFKDQVLAFNHDHMLRLVVDVLGSSQFEVEGLLPSSTVIPAENLNLVSLENVLRLFMAESSTSTSLYQHWLVAKDAGESVLHYAGHEM
;
A
#
# COMPACT_ATOMS: atom_id res chain seq x y z
N MET A 1 -13.03 22.23 1.68
CA MET A 1 -13.39 20.91 1.14
C MET A 1 -12.99 20.92 -0.32
N LEU A 2 -12.16 19.98 -0.74
CA LEU A 2 -11.77 19.85 -2.15
C LEU A 2 -12.93 19.19 -2.92
N ASP A 3 -13.26 19.71 -4.09
CA ASP A 3 -14.19 19.06 -4.99
C ASP A 3 -13.48 17.96 -5.82
N GLU A 4 -14.24 17.16 -6.55
CA GLU A 4 -13.70 16.07 -7.36
C GLU A 4 -12.70 16.56 -8.43
N LYS A 5 -12.95 17.72 -9.02
CA LYS A 5 -12.05 18.33 -10.01
C LYS A 5 -10.71 18.69 -9.38
N GLN A 6 -10.72 19.30 -8.19
CA GLN A 6 -9.52 19.67 -7.46
C GLN A 6 -8.72 18.43 -7.03
N ILE A 7 -9.40 17.34 -6.65
CA ILE A 7 -8.74 16.07 -6.33
C ILE A 7 -8.06 15.48 -7.57
N ARG A 8 -8.74 15.50 -8.74
CA ARG A 8 -8.16 15.02 -10.00
C ARG A 8 -6.93 15.85 -10.40
N GLU A 9 -7.00 17.16 -10.25
CA GLU A 9 -5.89 18.06 -10.53
C GLU A 9 -4.71 17.77 -9.59
N LEU A 10 -4.97 17.56 -8.29
CA LEU A 10 -3.97 17.21 -7.30
C LEU A 10 -3.25 15.89 -7.66
N VAL A 11 -4.02 14.86 -8.03
CA VAL A 11 -3.48 13.56 -8.45
C VAL A 11 -2.64 13.70 -9.72
N ALA A 12 -3.11 14.47 -10.70
CA ALA A 12 -2.39 14.69 -11.96
C ALA A 12 -1.09 15.49 -11.74
N GLU A 13 -1.13 16.51 -10.89
CA GLU A 13 0.02 17.37 -10.59
C GLU A 13 1.14 16.63 -9.89
N HIS A 14 0.81 15.81 -8.91
CA HIS A 14 1.82 15.14 -8.07
C HIS A 14 2.23 13.75 -8.56
N GLY A 15 1.50 13.17 -9.51
CA GLY A 15 1.77 11.83 -10.01
C GLY A 15 3.13 11.66 -10.68
N SER A 16 3.73 12.73 -11.20
CA SER A 16 5.04 12.70 -11.86
C SER A 16 6.22 13.04 -10.94
N THR A 17 5.96 13.53 -9.72
CA THR A 17 6.99 14.16 -8.87
C THR A 17 7.71 13.16 -7.96
N VAL A 18 7.17 11.95 -7.77
CA VAL A 18 7.65 10.97 -6.79
C VAL A 18 8.65 9.97 -7.39
N ASN A 19 9.58 10.41 -8.21
CA ASN A 19 10.29 9.46 -9.07
C ASN A 19 11.69 9.03 -8.63
N GLU A 20 12.27 9.66 -7.62
CA GLU A 20 13.68 9.41 -7.28
C GLU A 20 13.86 8.58 -6.00
N GLY A 21 12.81 7.94 -5.52
CA GLY A 21 12.86 7.16 -4.27
C GLY A 21 12.89 8.00 -3.01
N ARG A 22 12.72 9.34 -3.11
CA ARG A 22 12.62 10.22 -1.95
C ARG A 22 11.25 10.03 -1.27
N PRO A 23 11.19 10.03 0.07
CA PRO A 23 9.92 10.05 0.80
C PRO A 23 9.07 11.29 0.45
N ILE A 24 7.76 11.14 0.41
CA ILE A 24 6.84 12.27 0.18
C ILE A 24 7.00 13.35 1.23
N GLN A 25 7.25 12.99 2.48
CA GLN A 25 7.48 13.97 3.54
C GLN A 25 8.64 14.89 3.20
N GLN A 26 9.74 14.35 2.69
CA GLN A 26 10.88 15.16 2.26
C GLN A 26 10.50 16.12 1.12
N LEU A 27 9.72 15.67 0.13
CA LEU A 27 9.28 16.52 -0.97
C LEU A 27 8.37 17.66 -0.50
N ILE A 28 7.52 17.39 0.52
CA ILE A 28 6.69 18.42 1.15
C ILE A 28 7.56 19.43 1.89
N ASP A 29 8.52 18.96 2.69
CA ASP A 29 9.42 19.80 3.50
C ASP A 29 10.33 20.67 2.62
N ASP A 30 10.78 20.14 1.47
CA ASP A 30 11.55 20.85 0.45
C ASP A 30 10.70 21.86 -0.37
N GLY A 31 9.36 21.86 -0.16
CA GLY A 31 8.43 22.76 -0.85
C GLY A 31 8.12 22.37 -2.31
N GLU A 32 8.50 21.16 -2.72
CA GLU A 32 8.24 20.64 -4.06
C GLU A 32 6.77 20.24 -4.26
N LEU A 33 6.04 20.00 -3.16
CA LEU A 33 4.62 19.66 -3.15
C LEU A 33 3.81 20.67 -2.33
N PRO A 34 3.72 21.94 -2.73
CA PRO A 34 3.15 23.01 -1.90
C PRO A 34 1.66 22.78 -1.58
N ARG A 35 0.92 22.10 -2.46
CA ARG A 35 -0.51 21.79 -2.24
C ARG A 35 -0.74 20.71 -1.18
N LEU A 36 0.28 19.96 -0.80
CA LEU A 36 0.26 18.97 0.27
C LEU A 36 0.88 19.50 1.57
N SER A 37 1.19 20.80 1.62
CA SER A 37 1.71 21.44 2.83
C SER A 37 0.76 21.21 4.02
N GLY A 38 1.31 20.72 5.13
CA GLY A 38 0.52 20.41 6.35
C GLY A 38 -0.24 19.07 6.29
N ALA A 39 -0.12 18.30 5.23
CA ALA A 39 -0.68 16.96 5.18
C ALA A 39 0.04 16.01 6.14
N THR A 40 -0.68 15.03 6.66
CA THR A 40 -0.10 13.92 7.41
C THR A 40 0.39 12.85 6.44
N VAL A 41 1.64 12.41 6.58
CA VAL A 41 2.23 11.37 5.75
C VAL A 41 2.54 10.14 6.58
N LEU A 42 2.10 8.98 6.10
CA LEU A 42 2.52 7.68 6.60
C LEU A 42 3.41 7.01 5.56
N GLU A 43 4.69 6.95 5.83
CA GLU A 43 5.67 6.32 4.95
C GLU A 43 5.54 4.79 4.98
N GLY A 44 5.61 4.17 3.80
CA GLY A 44 5.58 2.73 3.63
C GLY A 44 6.70 2.22 2.73
N LYS A 45 6.90 0.91 2.71
CA LYS A 45 7.96 0.26 1.90
C LYS A 45 7.77 0.45 0.40
N VAL A 46 6.53 0.46 -0.08
CA VAL A 46 6.19 0.52 -1.51
C VAL A 46 5.32 1.71 -1.87
N SER A 47 4.74 2.38 -0.88
CA SER A 47 3.94 3.59 -1.08
C SER A 47 3.88 4.40 0.21
N ASP A 48 3.75 5.71 0.04
CA ASP A 48 3.46 6.63 1.12
C ASP A 48 1.99 7.01 1.05
N SER A 49 1.31 7.06 2.19
CA SER A 49 -0.10 7.47 2.28
C SER A 49 -0.19 8.89 2.81
N VAL A 50 -0.86 9.75 2.07
CA VAL A 50 -1.03 11.16 2.40
C VAL A 50 -2.47 11.45 2.75
N PHE A 51 -2.67 12.10 3.89
CA PHE A 51 -3.96 12.51 4.42
C PHE A 51 -3.95 14.03 4.58
N ALA A 52 -4.77 14.71 3.80
CA ALA A 52 -4.90 16.15 3.87
C ALA A 52 -6.29 16.55 4.35
N GLU A 53 -6.36 17.62 5.14
CA GLU A 53 -7.65 18.17 5.54
C GLU A 53 -8.48 18.58 4.31
N GLY A 54 -9.76 18.20 4.33
CA GLY A 54 -10.65 18.46 3.21
C GLY A 54 -10.45 17.56 1.98
N LEU A 55 -9.57 16.59 2.03
CA LEU A 55 -9.43 15.58 0.98
C LEU A 55 -10.61 14.60 1.07
N VAL A 56 -11.71 14.94 0.42
CA VAL A 56 -12.96 14.16 0.43
C VAL A 56 -13.57 14.15 -0.97
N THR A 57 -14.37 13.13 -1.26
CA THR A 57 -15.20 13.08 -2.46
C THR A 57 -16.31 14.13 -2.40
N ALA A 58 -17.01 14.35 -3.52
CA ALA A 58 -18.22 15.19 -3.56
C ALA A 58 -19.32 14.71 -2.61
N ALA A 59 -19.36 13.42 -2.31
CA ALA A 59 -20.25 12.81 -1.32
C ALA A 59 -19.75 12.93 0.13
N GLY A 60 -18.60 13.56 0.38
CA GLY A 60 -18.03 13.75 1.70
C GLY A 60 -17.26 12.55 2.24
N VAL A 61 -16.96 11.54 1.42
CA VAL A 61 -16.17 10.38 1.83
C VAL A 61 -14.70 10.78 1.96
N PRO A 62 -14.07 10.58 3.12
CA PRO A 62 -12.64 10.87 3.29
C PRO A 62 -11.77 10.04 2.36
N LEU A 63 -10.79 10.69 1.76
CA LEU A 63 -9.82 10.07 0.87
C LEU A 63 -8.42 10.07 1.47
N ARG A 64 -7.60 9.19 0.96
CA ARG A 64 -6.14 9.22 1.06
C ARG A 64 -5.53 9.15 -0.33
N LEU A 65 -4.38 9.77 -0.50
CA LEU A 65 -3.57 9.58 -1.70
C LEU A 65 -2.45 8.59 -1.40
N MET A 66 -2.38 7.51 -2.16
CA MET A 66 -1.28 6.55 -2.08
C MET A 66 -0.26 6.87 -3.17
N PHE A 67 0.89 7.38 -2.77
CA PHE A 67 2.01 7.66 -3.65
C PHE A 67 2.87 6.41 -3.75
N ARG A 68 2.81 5.71 -4.88
CA ARG A 68 3.72 4.61 -5.16
C ARG A 68 5.13 5.15 -5.31
N ASN A 69 6.12 4.44 -4.80
CA ASN A 69 7.50 4.88 -4.83
C ASN A 69 8.43 3.84 -5.46
N ASN A 70 9.60 4.34 -5.87
CA ASN A 70 10.65 3.54 -6.49
C ASN A 70 11.58 2.87 -5.48
N ARG A 71 11.43 3.15 -4.17
CA ARG A 71 12.29 2.58 -3.14
C ARG A 71 12.27 1.06 -3.14
N ILE A 72 13.43 0.47 -2.93
CA ILE A 72 13.57 -0.96 -2.64
C ILE A 72 14.18 -1.13 -1.26
N SER A 73 13.61 -2.02 -0.48
CA SER A 73 14.16 -2.36 0.83
C SER A 73 14.34 -3.88 0.96
N THR A 74 15.38 -4.26 1.67
CA THR A 74 15.61 -5.64 2.11
C THR A 74 15.90 -5.63 3.60
N HIS A 75 15.20 -6.48 4.35
CA HIS A 75 15.32 -6.52 5.82
C HIS A 75 15.15 -5.12 6.45
N ASP A 76 14.14 -4.37 5.98
CA ASP A 76 13.79 -3.01 6.40
C ASP A 76 14.90 -1.93 6.19
N VAL A 77 15.93 -2.26 5.44
CA VAL A 77 16.98 -1.32 5.03
C VAL A 77 16.71 -0.85 3.61
N ASN A 78 16.62 0.48 3.41
CA ASN A 78 16.52 1.06 2.07
C ASN A 78 17.80 0.76 1.28
N ARG A 79 17.66 0.19 0.09
CA ARG A 79 18.76 -0.21 -0.82
C ARG A 79 18.85 0.65 -2.07
N GLY A 80 18.03 1.69 -2.16
CA GLY A 80 17.96 2.58 -3.30
C GLY A 80 16.62 2.56 -4.00
N ALA A 81 16.61 2.84 -5.28
CA ALA A 81 15.41 2.92 -6.11
C ALA A 81 15.55 2.09 -7.39
N ILE A 82 14.43 1.52 -7.84
CA ILE A 82 14.31 0.86 -9.14
C ILE A 82 13.49 1.78 -10.04
N PRO A 83 14.05 2.28 -11.15
CA PRO A 83 13.32 3.14 -12.08
C PRO A 83 12.00 2.53 -12.53
N PHE A 84 10.95 3.34 -12.61
CA PHE A 84 9.59 2.97 -13.02
C PHE A 84 8.86 1.92 -12.16
N LYS A 85 9.42 1.49 -11.04
CA LYS A 85 8.75 0.55 -10.13
C LYS A 85 7.42 1.11 -9.63
N ASP A 86 7.37 2.40 -9.31
CA ASP A 86 6.18 3.13 -8.87
C ASP A 86 5.04 3.03 -9.90
N GLN A 87 5.35 3.24 -11.18
CA GLN A 87 4.37 3.13 -12.28
C GLN A 87 3.87 1.70 -12.44
N VAL A 88 4.78 0.71 -12.43
CA VAL A 88 4.41 -0.70 -12.53
C VAL A 88 3.50 -1.11 -11.37
N LEU A 89 3.80 -0.66 -10.16
CA LEU A 89 2.96 -0.94 -8.99
C LEU A 89 1.58 -0.27 -9.09
N ALA A 90 1.50 0.96 -9.59
CA ALA A 90 0.23 1.65 -9.77
C ALA A 90 -0.64 0.97 -10.83
N PHE A 91 -0.08 0.63 -11.99
CA PHE A 91 -0.80 -0.08 -13.04
C PHE A 91 -1.24 -1.48 -12.61
N ASN A 92 -0.37 -2.22 -11.92
CA ASN A 92 -0.72 -3.55 -11.42
C ASN A 92 -1.85 -3.45 -10.37
N HIS A 93 -1.82 -2.45 -9.50
CA HIS A 93 -2.88 -2.20 -8.54
C HIS A 93 -4.22 -1.93 -9.24
N ASP A 94 -4.25 -1.00 -10.21
CA ASP A 94 -5.46 -0.69 -10.98
C ASP A 94 -6.00 -1.92 -11.72
N HIS A 95 -5.12 -2.68 -12.37
CA HIS A 95 -5.50 -3.91 -13.05
C HIS A 95 -6.13 -4.94 -12.10
N MET A 96 -5.51 -5.17 -10.95
CA MET A 96 -6.01 -6.12 -9.96
C MET A 96 -7.35 -5.68 -9.35
N LEU A 97 -7.52 -4.37 -9.09
CA LEU A 97 -8.80 -3.83 -8.61
C LEU A 97 -9.92 -4.08 -9.62
N ARG A 98 -9.68 -3.88 -10.91
CA ARG A 98 -10.66 -4.14 -11.98
C ARG A 98 -11.09 -5.61 -11.99
N LEU A 99 -10.14 -6.54 -11.82
CA LEU A 99 -10.46 -7.97 -11.72
C LEU A 99 -11.32 -8.28 -10.49
N VAL A 100 -11.03 -7.64 -9.35
CA VAL A 100 -11.81 -7.82 -8.12
C VAL A 100 -13.21 -7.23 -8.26
N VAL A 101 -13.34 -6.06 -8.88
CA VAL A 101 -14.66 -5.43 -9.16
C VAL A 101 -15.54 -6.33 -10.01
N ASP A 102 -14.98 -6.93 -11.05
CA ASP A 102 -15.72 -7.85 -11.94
C ASP A 102 -16.22 -9.10 -11.19
N VAL A 103 -15.47 -9.57 -10.18
CA VAL A 103 -15.83 -10.76 -9.40
C VAL A 103 -16.72 -10.43 -8.21
N LEU A 104 -16.43 -9.36 -7.48
CA LEU A 104 -17.11 -9.01 -6.23
C LEU A 104 -18.22 -7.95 -6.39
N GLY A 105 -18.34 -7.34 -7.56
CA GLY A 105 -19.31 -6.28 -7.85
C GLY A 105 -18.99 -4.91 -7.26
N SER A 106 -17.95 -4.78 -6.44
CA SER A 106 -17.50 -3.49 -5.89
C SER A 106 -16.05 -3.56 -5.43
N SER A 107 -15.39 -2.41 -5.42
CA SER A 107 -14.06 -2.24 -4.80
C SER A 107 -14.11 -1.15 -3.75
N GLN A 108 -13.60 -1.47 -2.56
CA GLN A 108 -13.49 -0.51 -1.45
C GLN A 108 -12.30 0.45 -1.58
N PHE A 109 -11.42 0.19 -2.55
CA PHE A 109 -10.16 0.90 -2.73
C PHE A 109 -10.15 1.83 -3.94
N GLU A 110 -11.22 1.82 -4.74
CA GLU A 110 -11.37 2.69 -5.90
C GLU A 110 -12.39 3.79 -5.61
N VAL A 111 -12.04 5.02 -5.91
CA VAL A 111 -12.98 6.14 -5.86
C VAL A 111 -13.62 6.27 -7.22
N GLU A 112 -14.94 6.12 -7.28
CA GLU A 112 -15.69 6.22 -8.52
C GLU A 112 -15.38 7.53 -9.25
N GLY A 113 -15.07 7.43 -10.53
CA GLY A 113 -14.75 8.57 -11.37
C GLY A 113 -13.33 9.15 -11.18
N LEU A 114 -12.53 8.69 -10.22
CA LEU A 114 -11.13 9.09 -10.07
C LEU A 114 -10.22 8.00 -10.64
N LEU A 115 -9.55 8.33 -11.73
CA LEU A 115 -8.53 7.45 -12.32
C LEU A 115 -7.20 7.69 -11.62
N PRO A 116 -6.46 6.63 -11.27
CA PRO A 116 -5.11 6.79 -10.76
C PRO A 116 -4.21 7.42 -11.82
N SER A 117 -3.28 8.24 -11.39
CA SER A 117 -2.16 8.65 -12.24
C SER A 117 -1.12 7.52 -12.32
N SER A 118 -0.04 7.74 -13.07
CA SER A 118 1.03 6.74 -13.18
C SER A 118 1.65 6.31 -11.85
N THR A 119 1.54 7.12 -10.79
CA THR A 119 2.18 6.87 -9.50
C THR A 119 1.30 7.14 -8.29
N VAL A 120 0.18 7.85 -8.46
CA VAL A 120 -0.73 8.25 -7.38
C VAL A 120 -2.07 7.57 -7.52
N ILE A 121 -2.52 6.95 -6.46
CA ILE A 121 -3.80 6.24 -6.38
C ILE A 121 -4.65 6.91 -5.31
N PRO A 122 -5.75 7.58 -5.66
CA PRO A 122 -6.74 8.00 -4.69
C PRO A 122 -7.51 6.78 -4.19
N ALA A 123 -7.74 6.71 -2.91
CA ALA A 123 -8.50 5.64 -2.29
C ALA A 123 -9.33 6.17 -1.12
N GLU A 124 -10.42 5.50 -0.78
CA GLU A 124 -11.13 5.80 0.45
C GLU A 124 -10.23 5.63 1.67
N ASN A 125 -10.37 6.52 2.63
CA ASN A 125 -9.69 6.41 3.91
C ASN A 125 -10.50 5.49 4.84
N LEU A 126 -10.28 4.18 4.71
CA LEU A 126 -10.96 3.16 5.48
C LEU A 126 -10.34 2.99 6.87
N ASN A 127 -11.17 2.57 7.83
CA ASN A 127 -10.68 2.09 9.12
C ASN A 127 -10.00 0.73 8.94
N LEU A 128 -8.69 0.70 9.14
CA LEU A 128 -7.90 -0.51 8.97
C LEU A 128 -8.08 -1.45 10.16
N VAL A 129 -8.45 -2.69 9.90
CA VAL A 129 -8.26 -3.78 10.85
C VAL A 129 -6.80 -4.18 10.80
N SER A 130 -6.08 -4.02 11.92
CA SER A 130 -4.63 -4.29 12.00
C SER A 130 -4.34 -5.79 12.00
N LEU A 131 -4.71 -6.47 10.93
CA LEU A 131 -4.50 -7.89 10.70
C LEU A 131 -3.92 -8.10 9.31
N GLU A 132 -2.76 -8.72 9.24
CA GLU A 132 -2.15 -9.16 7.99
C GLU A 132 -2.39 -10.67 7.79
N ASN A 133 -3.13 -11.03 6.74
CA ASN A 133 -3.30 -12.41 6.32
C ASN A 133 -2.32 -12.73 5.19
N VAL A 134 -1.38 -13.62 5.44
CA VAL A 134 -0.45 -14.10 4.43
C VAL A 134 -0.87 -15.50 4.00
N LEU A 135 -1.52 -15.60 2.85
CA LEU A 135 -1.87 -16.87 2.23
C LEU A 135 -0.67 -17.37 1.40
N ARG A 136 -0.25 -18.60 1.68
CA ARG A 136 0.85 -19.26 0.94
C ARG A 136 0.39 -20.60 0.41
N LEU A 137 0.76 -20.89 -0.84
CA LEU A 137 0.47 -22.20 -1.45
C LEU A 137 1.38 -23.29 -0.92
N PHE A 138 2.53 -22.93 -0.37
CA PHE A 138 3.52 -23.86 0.17
C PHE A 138 4.03 -23.35 1.51
N MET A 139 4.47 -24.29 2.37
CA MET A 139 5.21 -23.94 3.57
C MET A 139 6.62 -23.48 3.17
N ALA A 140 6.83 -22.17 3.15
CA ALA A 140 8.12 -21.56 2.83
C ALA A 140 8.96 -21.37 4.11
N GLU A 141 10.28 -21.46 3.97
CA GLU A 141 11.19 -21.06 5.03
C GLU A 141 10.89 -19.66 5.54
N SER A 142 10.90 -19.50 6.84
CA SER A 142 10.63 -18.23 7.50
C SER A 142 11.42 -18.13 8.79
N SER A 143 12.01 -16.96 9.03
CA SER A 143 12.66 -16.63 10.31
C SER A 143 11.68 -16.13 11.38
N THR A 144 10.42 -15.88 11.00
CA THR A 144 9.39 -15.40 11.94
C THR A 144 9.01 -16.51 12.91
N SER A 145 9.20 -16.31 14.20
CA SER A 145 8.98 -17.30 15.26
C SER A 145 7.56 -17.85 15.31
N THR A 146 6.57 -17.08 14.88
CA THR A 146 5.15 -17.48 14.83
C THR A 146 4.74 -18.12 13.51
N SER A 147 5.67 -18.37 12.59
CA SER A 147 5.36 -19.00 11.31
C SER A 147 5.13 -20.51 11.46
N LEU A 148 4.29 -21.08 10.59
CA LEU A 148 4.08 -22.53 10.51
C LEU A 148 5.41 -23.27 10.32
N TYR A 149 6.34 -22.72 9.54
CA TYR A 149 7.66 -23.32 9.31
C TYR A 149 8.47 -23.48 10.59
N GLN A 150 8.51 -22.46 11.46
CA GLN A 150 9.24 -22.54 12.72
C GLN A 150 8.59 -23.54 13.69
N HIS A 151 7.27 -23.59 13.77
CA HIS A 151 6.57 -24.62 14.55
C HIS A 151 6.84 -26.02 14.02
N TRP A 152 6.89 -26.20 12.69
CA TRP A 152 7.26 -27.47 12.08
C TRP A 152 8.70 -27.89 12.42
N LEU A 153 9.66 -26.96 12.42
CA LEU A 153 11.05 -27.27 12.81
C LEU A 153 11.10 -27.77 14.26
N VAL A 154 10.42 -27.11 15.18
CA VAL A 154 10.36 -27.51 16.59
C VAL A 154 9.77 -28.92 16.75
N ALA A 155 8.63 -29.19 16.12
CA ALA A 155 7.98 -30.49 16.14
C ALA A 155 8.88 -31.59 15.54
N LYS A 156 9.52 -31.31 14.42
CA LYS A 156 10.47 -32.21 13.75
C LYS A 156 11.65 -32.53 14.63
N ASP A 157 12.27 -31.56 15.30
CA ASP A 157 13.40 -31.73 16.17
C ASP A 157 13.01 -32.53 17.45
N ALA A 158 11.77 -32.40 17.89
CA ALA A 158 11.19 -33.18 18.97
C ALA A 158 10.79 -34.61 18.56
N GLY A 159 10.89 -34.97 17.28
CA GLY A 159 10.48 -36.27 16.75
C GLY A 159 8.96 -36.47 16.73
N GLU A 160 8.19 -35.40 16.75
CA GLU A 160 6.72 -35.42 16.67
C GLU A 160 6.26 -35.77 15.25
N SER A 161 5.28 -36.65 15.15
CA SER A 161 4.66 -37.02 13.86
C SER A 161 3.47 -36.14 13.48
N VAL A 162 3.03 -35.29 14.40
CA VAL A 162 1.88 -34.41 14.25
C VAL A 162 2.29 -33.00 14.63
N LEU A 163 1.93 -32.05 13.78
CA LEU A 163 2.18 -30.65 14.06
C LEU A 163 0.92 -30.01 14.67
N HIS A 164 1.10 -29.34 15.81
CA HIS A 164 0.06 -28.51 16.41
C HIS A 164 0.32 -27.03 16.10
N TYR A 165 -0.59 -26.39 15.38
CA TYR A 165 -0.44 -24.99 15.01
C TYR A 165 -1.77 -24.25 15.12
N ALA A 166 -1.78 -23.11 15.84
CA ALA A 166 -2.96 -22.25 16.04
C ALA A 166 -4.23 -23.02 16.51
N GLY A 167 -4.04 -24.07 17.33
CA GLY A 167 -5.13 -24.90 17.84
C GLY A 167 -5.60 -26.01 16.89
N HIS A 168 -4.92 -26.20 15.78
CA HIS A 168 -5.19 -27.26 14.80
C HIS A 168 -4.08 -28.31 14.81
N GLU A 169 -4.49 -29.54 14.62
CA GLU A 169 -3.63 -30.68 14.35
C GLU A 169 -3.45 -30.84 12.84
N MET A 170 -2.18 -30.98 12.37
CA MET A 170 -1.83 -31.00 10.95
C MET A 170 -0.89 -32.17 10.61
#